data_840b8a21540ded1165b4a34117d8549c
#
_entry.id   840b8a21540ded1165b4a34117d8549c
#
_cell.length_a   1.000
_cell.length_b   1.000
_cell.length_c   1.000
_cell.angle_alpha   90.00
_cell.angle_beta   90.00
_cell.angle_gamma   90.00
#
_symmetry.space_group_name_H-M   'P 1'
#
loop_
_entity.id
_entity.type
_entity.pdbx_description
1 polymer ?
#
loop_
_entity_poly.entity_id
_entity_poly.type
_entity_poly.pdbx_seq_one_letter_code
_entity_poly.pdbx_strand_id
1 'polypeptide(L)'
;MNEKTVADKMFLRTAKSMLILNGEAHPGVVSQMPKEIMTDKGPADVVLMFARNRKELEHFFPIAKEALGDKGSLWIAYLKQTASKATDINRDSINEFAKENGITGVAMISIDMDWSGLRLKRIEV
;
A
#
# COMPACT_ATOMS: atom_id res chain seq x y z
N MET A 1 6.59 26.97 3.32
CA MET A 1 5.93 26.12 2.32
C MET A 1 5.76 24.71 2.86
N ASN A 2 4.57 24.18 2.70
CA ASN A 2 4.27 22.88 3.29
C ASN A 2 4.45 21.77 2.28
N GLU A 3 5.34 20.86 2.56
CA GLU A 3 5.45 19.65 1.77
C GLU A 3 4.33 18.70 2.16
N LYS A 4 3.84 17.97 1.18
CA LYS A 4 2.82 16.97 1.46
C LYS A 4 3.42 15.80 2.23
N THR A 5 2.77 15.40 3.29
CA THR A 5 3.13 14.18 4.02
C THR A 5 2.73 12.96 3.21
N VAL A 6 3.20 11.77 3.60
CA VAL A 6 2.78 10.53 2.95
C VAL A 6 1.26 10.36 3.06
N ALA A 7 0.70 10.67 4.24
CA ALA A 7 -0.75 10.61 4.43
C ALA A 7 -1.51 11.52 3.46
N ASP A 8 -0.99 12.74 3.23
CA ASP A 8 -1.60 13.66 2.27
C ASP A 8 -1.57 13.09 0.85
N LYS A 9 -0.45 12.50 0.47
CA LYS A 9 -0.30 11.89 -0.86
C LYS A 9 -1.23 10.70 -1.07
N MET A 10 -1.61 10.02 0.01
CA MET A 10 -2.51 8.88 -0.04
C MET A 10 -3.99 9.28 0.01
N PHE A 11 -4.29 10.56 0.11
CA PHE A 11 -5.68 11.06 0.15
C PHE A 11 -6.51 10.44 1.28
N LEU A 12 -5.93 10.43 2.49
CA LEU A 12 -6.59 9.77 3.63
C LEU A 12 -7.67 10.62 4.30
N ARG A 13 -7.86 11.85 3.86
CA ARG A 13 -8.81 12.79 4.46
C ARG A 13 -10.23 12.25 4.56
N THR A 14 -10.67 11.53 3.54
CA THR A 14 -12.03 11.01 3.48
C THR A 14 -12.13 9.55 3.89
N ALA A 15 -11.02 8.91 4.20
CA ALA A 15 -11.01 7.51 4.61
C ALA A 15 -11.56 7.38 6.03
N LYS A 16 -12.40 6.38 6.24
CA LYS A 16 -13.01 6.10 7.55
C LYS A 16 -12.30 4.99 8.29
N SER A 17 -11.57 4.14 7.58
CA SER A 17 -10.83 3.05 8.19
C SER A 17 -9.60 2.72 7.39
N MET A 18 -8.54 2.30 8.08
CA MET A 18 -7.26 1.93 7.49
C MET A 18 -6.68 0.73 8.21
N LEU A 19 -6.33 -0.29 7.45
CA LEU A 19 -5.63 -1.47 7.96
C LEU A 19 -4.20 -1.45 7.43
N ILE A 20 -3.22 -1.66 8.31
CA ILE A 20 -1.81 -1.73 7.93
C ILE A 20 -1.30 -3.15 8.10
N LEU A 21 -0.66 -3.67 7.07
CA LEU A 21 -0.04 -5.00 7.06
C LEU A 21 1.48 -4.86 6.89
N ASN A 22 2.22 -5.64 7.66
CA ASN A 22 3.69 -5.64 7.62
C ASN A 22 4.29 -4.27 7.93
N GLY A 23 3.65 -3.51 8.84
CA GLY A 23 4.08 -2.15 9.17
C GLY A 23 5.46 -2.07 9.79
N GLU A 24 5.95 -3.15 10.38
CA GLU A 24 7.29 -3.19 10.98
C GLU A 24 8.41 -2.99 9.94
N ALA A 25 8.09 -3.15 8.65
CA ALA A 25 9.05 -2.89 7.59
C ALA A 25 9.40 -1.40 7.47
N HIS A 26 8.49 -0.52 7.94
CA HIS A 26 8.73 0.93 7.87
C HIS A 26 7.98 1.66 9.00
N PRO A 27 8.46 1.56 10.24
CA PRO A 27 7.78 2.20 11.37
C PRO A 27 7.62 3.72 11.22
N GLY A 28 8.56 4.37 10.54
CA GLY A 28 8.51 5.81 10.32
C GLY A 28 7.28 6.27 9.56
N VAL A 29 6.88 5.52 8.53
CA VAL A 29 5.67 5.83 7.76
C VAL A 29 4.43 5.48 8.57
N VAL A 30 4.45 4.34 9.25
CA VAL A 30 3.32 3.92 10.08
C VAL A 30 2.99 4.98 11.13
N SER A 31 4.02 5.57 11.74
CA SER A 31 3.83 6.61 12.76
C SER A 31 3.19 7.88 12.23
N GLN A 32 3.22 8.11 10.92
CA GLN A 32 2.62 9.28 10.27
C GLN A 32 1.14 9.08 9.93
N MET A 33 0.64 7.84 10.03
CA MET A 33 -0.73 7.55 9.64
C MET A 33 -1.72 8.02 10.71
N PRO A 34 -2.92 8.47 10.30
CA PRO A 34 -3.92 8.96 11.25
C PRO A 34 -4.45 7.83 12.12
N LYS A 35 -4.22 7.93 13.41
CA LYS A 35 -4.56 6.86 14.37
C LYS A 35 -6.06 6.68 14.53
N GLU A 36 -6.84 7.74 14.32
CA GLU A 36 -8.29 7.72 14.52
C GLU A 36 -9.03 6.83 13.52
N ILE A 37 -8.40 6.48 12.39
CA ILE A 37 -9.03 5.60 11.40
C ILE A 37 -8.45 4.18 11.40
N MET A 38 -7.49 3.91 12.28
CA MET A 38 -6.84 2.59 12.29
C MET A 38 -7.79 1.49 12.73
N THR A 39 -7.76 0.38 12.02
CA THR A 39 -8.53 -0.82 12.35
C THR A 39 -7.63 -2.05 12.23
N ASP A 40 -8.00 -3.12 12.91
CA ASP A 40 -7.26 -4.38 12.85
C ASP A 40 -7.95 -5.45 12.01
N LYS A 41 -9.06 -5.10 11.37
CA LYS A 41 -9.77 -6.02 10.48
C LYS A 41 -10.58 -5.25 9.44
N GLY A 42 -10.89 -5.95 8.34
CA GLY A 42 -11.70 -5.38 7.26
C GLY A 42 -13.20 -5.61 7.47
N PRO A 43 -14.01 -5.08 6.55
CA PRO A 43 -13.55 -4.33 5.38
C PRO A 43 -13.02 -2.94 5.73
N ALA A 44 -11.95 -2.53 5.07
CA ALA A 44 -11.32 -1.25 5.31
C ALA A 44 -11.36 -0.38 4.03
N ASP A 45 -11.50 0.93 4.20
CA ASP A 45 -11.47 1.88 3.08
C ASP A 45 -10.08 1.94 2.47
N VAL A 46 -9.05 1.79 3.30
CA VAL A 46 -7.65 1.81 2.86
C VAL A 46 -6.93 0.64 3.51
N VAL A 47 -6.19 -0.09 2.71
CA VAL A 47 -5.25 -1.10 3.22
C VAL A 47 -3.86 -0.67 2.77
N LEU A 48 -2.95 -0.49 3.72
CA LEU A 48 -1.55 -0.18 3.45
C LEU A 48 -0.71 -1.41 3.77
N MET A 49 -0.07 -1.96 2.76
CA MET A 49 0.71 -3.18 2.87
C MET A 49 2.16 -2.87 2.47
N PHE A 50 3.11 -3.29 3.28
CA PHE A 50 4.53 -3.14 2.96
C PHE A 50 5.07 -4.46 2.43
N ALA A 51 5.80 -4.42 1.34
CA ALA A 51 6.42 -5.61 0.76
C ALA A 51 7.86 -5.29 0.35
N ARG A 52 8.83 -5.93 1.01
CA ARG A 52 10.25 -5.73 0.71
C ARG A 52 10.72 -6.63 -0.41
N ASN A 53 9.96 -7.70 -0.70
CA ASN A 53 10.34 -8.71 -1.69
C ASN A 53 9.10 -9.47 -2.15
N ARG A 54 9.29 -10.36 -3.13
CA ARG A 54 8.22 -11.17 -3.70
C ARG A 54 7.55 -12.07 -2.66
N LYS A 55 8.34 -12.63 -1.76
CA LYS A 55 7.82 -13.50 -0.72
C LYS A 55 6.83 -12.78 0.18
N GLU A 56 7.16 -11.56 0.60
CA GLU A 56 6.25 -10.73 1.40
C GLU A 56 5.01 -10.32 0.61
N LEU A 57 5.20 -9.97 -0.66
CA LEU A 57 4.08 -9.62 -1.53
C LEU A 57 3.07 -10.78 -1.58
N GLU A 58 3.54 -11.98 -1.84
CA GLU A 58 2.67 -13.15 -1.96
C GLU A 58 2.02 -13.52 -0.63
N HIS A 59 2.73 -13.31 0.47
CA HIS A 59 2.20 -13.63 1.80
C HIS A 59 1.09 -12.67 2.23
N PHE A 60 1.31 -11.37 2.08
CA PHE A 60 0.38 -10.37 2.61
C PHE A 60 -0.75 -10.00 1.65
N PHE A 61 -0.54 -10.19 0.35
CA PHE A 61 -1.53 -9.77 -0.65
C PHE A 61 -2.90 -10.41 -0.46
N PRO A 62 -3.01 -11.74 -0.23
CA PRO A 62 -4.33 -12.34 -0.01
C PRO A 62 -5.06 -11.76 1.21
N ILE A 63 -4.31 -11.46 2.27
CA ILE A 63 -4.85 -10.85 3.48
C ILE A 63 -5.37 -9.45 3.16
N ALA A 64 -4.58 -8.68 2.42
CA ALA A 64 -4.94 -7.32 2.02
C ALA A 64 -6.18 -7.32 1.13
N LYS A 65 -6.22 -8.22 0.16
CA LYS A 65 -7.35 -8.33 -0.77
C LYS A 65 -8.65 -8.64 -0.02
N GLU A 66 -8.60 -9.57 0.92
CA GLU A 66 -9.78 -9.94 1.70
C GLU A 66 -10.27 -8.79 2.59
N ALA A 67 -9.33 -8.03 3.15
CA ALA A 67 -9.67 -6.92 4.05
C ALA A 67 -10.11 -5.66 3.30
N LEU A 68 -9.87 -5.59 1.98
CA LEU A 68 -10.16 -4.39 1.20
C LEU A 68 -11.66 -4.27 0.94
N GLY A 69 -12.25 -3.13 1.31
CA GLY A 69 -13.64 -2.81 1.01
C GLY A 69 -13.88 -2.70 -0.49
N ASP A 70 -15.13 -2.85 -0.92
CA ASP A 70 -15.49 -2.89 -2.34
C ASP A 70 -14.98 -1.69 -3.13
N LYS A 71 -15.02 -0.52 -2.54
CA LYS A 71 -14.55 0.73 -3.16
C LYS A 71 -13.28 1.25 -2.50
N GLY A 72 -12.59 0.39 -1.77
CA GLY A 72 -11.38 0.76 -1.06
C GLY A 72 -10.17 0.90 -1.97
N SER A 73 -9.13 1.48 -1.42
CA SER A 73 -7.82 1.59 -2.07
C SER A 73 -6.82 0.71 -1.35
N LEU A 74 -6.08 -0.08 -2.12
CA LEU A 74 -4.95 -0.85 -1.61
C LEU A 74 -3.68 -0.10 -1.97
N TRP A 75 -2.87 0.21 -0.97
CA TRP A 75 -1.56 0.79 -1.18
C TRP A 75 -0.51 -0.26 -0.88
N ILE A 76 0.33 -0.56 -1.86
CA ILE A 76 1.47 -1.45 -1.65
C ILE A 76 2.73 -0.60 -1.67
N ALA A 77 3.38 -0.51 -0.51
CA ALA A 77 4.65 0.18 -0.37
C ALA A 77 5.77 -0.81 -0.66
N TYR A 78 6.69 -0.44 -1.53
CA TYR A 78 7.77 -1.31 -1.98
C TYR A 78 9.06 -0.51 -2.15
N LEU A 79 10.19 -1.19 -2.16
CA LEU A 79 11.50 -0.54 -2.32
C LEU A 79 11.74 -0.13 -3.77
N LYS A 80 12.22 1.10 -3.95
CA LYS A 80 12.57 1.60 -5.29
C LYS A 80 13.74 0.80 -5.85
N GLN A 81 13.80 0.69 -7.17
CA GLN A 81 14.91 -0.01 -7.84
C GLN A 81 16.25 0.62 -7.54
N THR A 82 16.27 1.91 -7.23
CA THR A 82 17.50 2.64 -6.89
C THR A 82 17.88 2.50 -5.41
N ALA A 83 17.03 1.90 -4.60
CA ALA A 83 17.33 1.70 -3.18
C ALA A 83 18.42 0.64 -3.02
N SER A 84 19.29 0.83 -2.03
CA SER A 84 20.37 -0.11 -1.78
C SER A 84 19.88 -1.51 -1.39
N LYS A 85 18.62 -1.59 -0.93
CA LYS A 85 17.99 -2.85 -0.54
C LYS A 85 16.90 -3.30 -1.52
N ALA A 86 16.93 -2.77 -2.75
CA ALA A 86 15.99 -3.18 -3.78
C ALA A 86 16.07 -4.69 -4.00
N THR A 87 14.91 -5.29 -4.28
CA THR A 87 14.80 -6.74 -4.38
C THR A 87 14.14 -7.15 -5.70
N ASP A 88 13.46 -8.28 -5.67
CA ASP A 88 12.90 -8.95 -6.84
C ASP A 88 11.52 -8.43 -7.25
N ILE A 89 11.01 -7.35 -6.65
CA ILE A 89 9.75 -6.76 -7.07
C ILE A 89 9.93 -5.30 -7.46
N ASN A 90 9.05 -4.85 -8.35
CA ASN A 90 8.97 -3.46 -8.79
C ASN A 90 7.51 -3.13 -9.12
N ARG A 91 7.26 -1.89 -9.55
CA ARG A 91 5.91 -1.44 -9.88
C ARG A 91 5.23 -2.39 -10.88
N ASP A 92 5.94 -2.76 -11.93
CA ASP A 92 5.35 -3.57 -13.00
C ASP A 92 5.03 -4.99 -12.54
N SER A 93 5.93 -5.63 -11.81
CA SER A 93 5.70 -6.98 -11.32
C SER A 93 4.58 -7.03 -10.26
N ILE A 94 4.50 -5.99 -9.42
CA ILE A 94 3.40 -5.89 -8.44
C ILE A 94 2.07 -5.73 -9.16
N ASN A 95 2.02 -4.84 -10.16
CA ASN A 95 0.79 -4.59 -10.90
C ASN A 95 0.34 -5.84 -11.66
N GLU A 96 1.27 -6.56 -12.26
CA GLU A 96 0.98 -7.80 -12.96
C GLU A 96 0.40 -8.85 -12.03
N PHE A 97 1.03 -9.02 -10.87
CA PHE A 97 0.53 -9.94 -9.84
C PHE A 97 -0.86 -9.55 -9.37
N ALA A 98 -1.09 -8.26 -9.14
CA ALA A 98 -2.39 -7.76 -8.69
C ALA A 98 -3.48 -8.02 -9.74
N LYS A 99 -3.18 -7.81 -11.02
CA LYS A 99 -4.16 -8.03 -12.09
C LYS A 99 -4.60 -9.49 -12.16
N GLU A 100 -3.69 -10.41 -11.92
CA GLU A 100 -4.02 -11.84 -11.87
C GLU A 100 -5.01 -12.14 -10.74
N ASN A 101 -5.10 -11.24 -9.77
CA ASN A 101 -5.97 -11.38 -8.60
C ASN A 101 -7.14 -10.41 -8.58
N GLY A 102 -7.47 -9.81 -9.73
CA GLY A 102 -8.63 -8.93 -9.87
C GLY A 102 -8.44 -7.52 -9.32
N ILE A 103 -7.20 -7.06 -9.20
CA ILE A 103 -6.86 -5.75 -8.67
C ILE A 103 -5.87 -5.09 -9.63
N THR A 104 -5.99 -3.77 -9.86
CA THR A 104 -5.12 -3.08 -10.80
C THR A 104 -4.59 -1.77 -10.22
N GLY A 105 -3.36 -1.42 -10.59
CA GLY A 105 -2.74 -0.17 -10.19
C GLY A 105 -3.37 1.03 -10.89
N VAL A 106 -3.58 2.11 -10.16
CA VAL A 106 -4.20 3.33 -10.69
C VAL A 106 -3.36 4.59 -10.46
N ALA A 107 -2.40 4.55 -9.54
CA ALA A 107 -1.55 5.71 -9.26
C ALA A 107 -0.31 5.27 -8.49
N MET A 108 0.69 6.12 -8.48
CA MET A 108 1.93 5.85 -7.74
C MET A 108 2.41 7.13 -7.07
N ILE A 109 2.95 6.99 -5.87
CA ILE A 109 3.56 8.10 -5.14
C ILE A 109 4.98 7.72 -4.71
N SER A 110 5.79 8.73 -4.45
CA SER A 110 7.07 8.55 -3.77
C SER A 110 6.84 8.71 -2.27
N ILE A 111 7.23 7.71 -1.50
CA ILE A 111 7.10 7.76 -0.03
C ILE A 111 8.32 8.46 0.55
N ASP A 112 9.51 8.01 0.19
CA ASP A 112 10.77 8.62 0.61
C ASP A 112 11.87 8.23 -0.38
N MET A 113 13.14 8.38 0.02
CA MET A 113 14.27 8.07 -0.85
C MET A 113 14.29 6.62 -1.31
N ASP A 114 13.84 5.71 -0.46
CA ASP A 114 13.95 4.26 -0.71
C ASP A 114 12.64 3.59 -1.07
N TRP A 115 11.50 4.19 -0.72
CA TRP A 115 10.18 3.55 -0.85
C TRP A 115 9.26 4.30 -1.79
N SER A 116 8.50 3.54 -2.56
CA SER A 116 7.39 4.03 -3.36
C SER A 116 6.10 3.37 -2.90
N GLY A 117 4.96 3.97 -3.24
CA GLY A 117 3.65 3.39 -2.95
C GLY A 117 2.83 3.31 -4.23
N LEU A 118 2.29 2.13 -4.50
CA LEU A 118 1.40 1.89 -5.63
C LEU A 118 -0.03 1.80 -5.12
N ARG A 119 -0.90 2.66 -5.65
CA ARG A 119 -2.32 2.62 -5.32
C ARG A 119 -3.04 1.70 -6.28
N LEU A 120 -3.85 0.80 -5.74
CA LEU A 120 -4.56 -0.19 -6.53
C LEU A 120 -6.04 -0.21 -6.13
N LYS A 121 -6.86 -0.64 -7.07
CA LYS A 121 -8.30 -0.81 -6.87
C LYS A 121 -8.75 -2.12 -7.45
N ARG A 122 -9.90 -2.62 -6.97
CA ARG A 122 -10.53 -3.80 -7.57
C ARG A 122 -10.93 -3.48 -9.01
N ILE A 123 -10.70 -4.44 -9.90
CA ILE A 123 -11.13 -4.31 -11.28
C ILE A 123 -12.65 -4.49 -11.28
N GLU A 124 -13.37 -3.51 -11.83
CA GLU A 124 -14.82 -3.60 -11.95
C GLU A 124 -15.17 -4.48 -13.17
N VAL A 125 -16.17 -5.30 -13.00
CA VAL A 125 -16.63 -6.21 -14.03
C VAL A 125 -18.01 -5.78 -14.53
#